data_bea3deb98a5c552e6371eba5bd024d6d
#
_entry.id   bea3deb98a5c552e6371eba5bd024d6d
#
_cell.length_a   1.000
_cell.length_b   1.000
_cell.length_c   1.000
_cell.angle_alpha   90.00
_cell.angle_beta   90.00
_cell.angle_gamma   90.00
#
_symmetry.space_group_name_H-M   'P 1'
#
loop_
_entity.id
_entity.type
_entity.pdbx_description
1 polymer ?
#
loop_
_entity_poly.entity_id
_entity_poly.type
_entity_poly.pdbx_seq_one_letter_code
_entity_poly.pdbx_strand_id
1 'polypeptide(L)'
;MRSLIVLFGLKFKRAALAEVSSELRRIIMALGYVAPVPHAHLPFVRHPESDYVLEEEWLFEGITETYIPLLRVLEGLKRDGIDFKMTMSMTPPLVSMLRDPLLQERYDQHLAKLEELVDKELKHNEHYGHIRYLAQHYVSEFQQIRETWERCDRDLVGAFKQFLDSNNLEIITCCATHGYLPLMKMYPQAVWAQIQVACEHYEQNFGRPPKGIWLPECAYYEGLERMLADAGLRYFLMDGHGVLYARPRPRFGTYAPIFTETGVAAFGRDHESSQQVWSSEVGYPGDPLYREFYKDLGWEAEYDYIKPYIIPNGQRKNTGIKYHKITGSGGGLSDKELYDPYWAREKAAEHAGNFVYNRERQIEHLAETIQPPPIVVSPYDAELFGHWWYEGPWFIDYVFRKSWHDQKTYEMTHLVDYLRKHPTQKVCKPSQSSWGYKGFHEYWLNEANAWIYPHLHKATERMMELGTREPADDLEWKALNQAARELLLAQSSDWAFIMCTGTMVPYAVRRTRSHLMRFNQLYEDIKQDKIDSGWLEKVENIDNIFPNINYRVYRPL
;
A
#
# COMPACT_ATOMS: atom_id res chain seq x y z
N MET A 1 -39.47 36.89 21.35
CA MET A 1 -38.45 36.72 20.29
C MET A 1 -37.02 37.04 20.72
N ARG A 2 -36.73 38.07 21.52
CA ARG A 2 -35.37 38.38 21.99
C ARG A 2 -34.76 37.33 22.96
N SER A 3 -35.57 36.68 23.78
CA SER A 3 -35.06 35.66 24.75
C SER A 3 -34.65 34.32 24.13
N LEU A 4 -35.19 33.93 22.96
CA LEU A 4 -34.81 32.69 22.27
C LEU A 4 -33.47 32.84 21.52
N ILE A 5 -33.14 34.00 21.00
CA ILE A 5 -31.89 34.27 20.27
C ILE A 5 -30.68 34.25 21.22
N VAL A 6 -30.89 34.72 22.45
CA VAL A 6 -29.81 34.69 23.48
C VAL A 6 -29.54 33.28 23.99
N LEU A 7 -30.57 32.44 24.12
CA LEU A 7 -30.44 31.04 24.52
C LEU A 7 -29.76 30.17 23.43
N PHE A 8 -30.04 30.41 22.16
CA PHE A 8 -29.39 29.76 21.04
C PHE A 8 -27.91 30.18 20.91
N GLY A 9 -27.62 31.47 21.04
CA GLY A 9 -26.24 31.99 21.02
C GLY A 9 -25.36 31.50 22.17
N LEU A 10 -25.95 31.28 23.35
CA LEU A 10 -25.25 30.73 24.51
C LEU A 10 -25.02 29.21 24.42
N LYS A 11 -25.93 28.45 23.79
CA LYS A 11 -25.74 27.03 23.52
C LYS A 11 -24.65 26.80 22.46
N PHE A 12 -24.61 27.59 21.38
CA PHE A 12 -23.57 27.53 20.37
C PHE A 12 -22.19 27.92 20.93
N LYS A 13 -22.10 28.97 21.74
CA LYS A 13 -20.84 29.35 22.41
C LYS A 13 -20.39 28.31 23.44
N ARG A 14 -21.30 27.64 24.14
CA ARG A 14 -20.95 26.55 25.08
C ARG A 14 -20.51 25.29 24.35
N ALA A 15 -21.13 24.92 23.23
CA ALA A 15 -20.69 23.80 22.43
C ALA A 15 -19.30 24.04 21.82
N ALA A 16 -19.08 25.21 21.19
CA ALA A 16 -17.77 25.59 20.66
C ALA A 16 -16.68 25.71 21.72
N LEU A 17 -17.01 26.25 22.93
CA LEU A 17 -16.08 26.28 24.07
C LEU A 17 -15.84 24.90 24.68
N ALA A 18 -16.81 23.98 24.63
CA ALA A 18 -16.63 22.61 25.06
C ALA A 18 -15.76 21.81 24.07
N GLU A 19 -15.93 22.01 22.75
CA GLU A 19 -15.08 21.46 21.70
C GLU A 19 -13.64 21.95 21.81
N VAL A 20 -13.43 23.26 21.90
CA VAL A 20 -12.10 23.87 22.11
C VAL A 20 -11.48 23.42 23.43
N SER A 21 -12.28 23.23 24.49
CA SER A 21 -11.76 22.72 25.77
C SER A 21 -11.45 21.23 25.73
N SER A 22 -12.16 20.43 24.92
CA SER A 22 -11.88 19.01 24.72
C SER A 22 -10.62 18.79 23.87
N GLU A 23 -10.44 19.58 22.84
CA GLU A 23 -9.24 19.59 22.01
C GLU A 23 -7.99 20.06 22.79
N LEU A 24 -8.11 21.15 23.55
CA LEU A 24 -7.05 21.62 24.45
C LEU A 24 -6.73 20.60 25.56
N ARG A 25 -7.73 19.89 26.10
CA ARG A 25 -7.50 18.83 27.09
C ARG A 25 -6.82 17.59 26.50
N ARG A 26 -7.07 17.25 25.23
CA ARG A 26 -6.35 16.18 24.52
C ARG A 26 -4.88 16.54 24.28
N ILE A 27 -4.62 17.77 23.80
CA ILE A 27 -3.27 18.25 23.50
C ILE A 27 -2.39 18.33 24.77
N ILE A 28 -2.99 18.58 25.92
CA ILE A 28 -2.24 18.75 27.20
C ILE A 28 -2.02 17.39 27.91
N MET A 29 -2.72 16.31 27.53
CA MET A 29 -2.73 15.07 28.30
C MET A 29 -2.24 13.82 27.56
N ALA A 30 -1.95 13.87 26.26
CA ALA A 30 -1.42 12.72 25.56
C ALA A 30 0.00 12.40 26.01
N LEU A 31 0.20 11.18 26.50
CA LEU A 31 1.52 10.69 26.93
C LEU A 31 2.40 10.30 25.76
N GLY A 32 1.81 10.01 24.60
CA GLY A 32 2.52 9.61 23.38
C GLY A 32 1.63 9.54 22.16
N TYR A 33 2.12 8.90 21.12
CA TYR A 33 1.49 8.86 19.81
C TYR A 33 1.47 7.45 19.23
N VAL A 34 0.43 7.17 18.44
CA VAL A 34 0.35 5.96 17.60
C VAL A 34 0.17 6.38 16.15
N ALA A 35 0.98 5.84 15.26
CA ALA A 35 0.98 6.15 13.84
C ALA A 35 0.80 4.87 13.00
N PRO A 36 -0.43 4.50 12.60
CA PRO A 36 -0.63 3.45 11.61
C PRO A 36 -0.18 3.92 10.23
N VAL A 37 0.54 3.05 9.51
CA VAL A 37 1.08 3.37 8.18
C VAL A 37 0.79 2.22 7.21
N PRO A 38 -0.39 2.16 6.58
CA PRO A 38 -0.65 1.21 5.50
C PRO A 38 0.14 1.57 4.24
N HIS A 39 0.72 0.56 3.61
CA HIS A 39 1.46 0.61 2.36
C HIS A 39 0.62 0.00 1.24
N ALA A 40 0.01 0.81 0.41
CA ALA A 40 -0.78 0.38 -0.74
C ALA A 40 0.13 0.18 -1.95
N HIS A 41 0.31 -1.09 -2.34
CA HIS A 41 1.24 -1.47 -3.39
C HIS A 41 0.79 -2.70 -4.16
N LEU A 42 0.89 -2.60 -5.49
CA LEU A 42 0.85 -3.72 -6.42
C LEU A 42 1.88 -3.49 -7.53
N PRO A 43 2.52 -4.53 -8.08
CA PRO A 43 3.36 -4.39 -9.26
C PRO A 43 2.56 -3.88 -10.45
N PHE A 44 3.22 -3.25 -11.42
CA PHE A 44 2.56 -2.77 -12.63
C PHE A 44 2.11 -3.94 -13.51
N VAL A 45 0.80 -4.21 -13.52
CA VAL A 45 0.14 -5.31 -14.23
C VAL A 45 -0.89 -4.77 -15.23
N ARG A 46 -0.42 -4.30 -16.37
CA ARG A 46 -1.24 -3.80 -17.47
C ARG A 46 -0.90 -4.52 -18.75
N HIS A 47 -1.91 -5.06 -19.44
CA HIS A 47 -1.74 -5.96 -20.59
C HIS A 47 -2.72 -5.63 -21.72
N PRO A 48 -2.56 -4.49 -22.43
CA PRO A 48 -3.47 -4.10 -23.52
C PRO A 48 -3.40 -5.05 -24.73
N GLU A 49 -2.36 -5.88 -24.78
CA GLU A 49 -2.16 -6.88 -25.84
C GLU A 49 -3.03 -8.15 -25.69
N SER A 50 -3.77 -8.27 -24.58
CA SER A 50 -4.62 -9.42 -24.29
C SER A 50 -5.96 -8.96 -23.73
N ASP A 51 -7.05 -9.62 -24.14
CA ASP A 51 -8.39 -9.32 -23.62
C ASP A 51 -8.59 -9.73 -22.15
N TYR A 52 -7.76 -10.65 -21.66
CA TYR A 52 -7.78 -11.13 -20.29
C TYR A 52 -6.39 -11.59 -19.86
N VAL A 53 -5.97 -11.13 -18.68
CA VAL A 53 -4.75 -11.58 -17.99
C VAL A 53 -5.07 -11.76 -16.51
N LEU A 54 -4.72 -12.95 -15.97
CA LEU A 54 -5.05 -13.32 -14.59
C LEU A 54 -4.44 -12.33 -13.56
N GLU A 55 -3.26 -11.82 -13.84
CA GLU A 55 -2.54 -10.96 -12.90
C GLU A 55 -3.17 -9.55 -12.78
N GLU A 56 -4.01 -9.12 -13.73
CA GLU A 56 -4.80 -7.89 -13.56
C GLU A 56 -5.88 -8.04 -12.46
N GLU A 57 -6.29 -9.28 -12.15
CA GLU A 57 -7.21 -9.55 -11.05
C GLU A 57 -6.65 -9.08 -9.69
N TRP A 58 -5.32 -9.05 -9.51
CA TRP A 58 -4.73 -8.52 -8.27
C TRP A 58 -5.16 -7.07 -8.01
N LEU A 59 -5.20 -6.25 -9.07
CA LEU A 59 -5.71 -4.88 -8.96
C LEU A 59 -7.21 -4.87 -8.66
N PHE A 60 -8.00 -5.72 -9.33
CA PHE A 60 -9.45 -5.74 -9.17
C PHE A 60 -9.86 -6.25 -7.78
N GLU A 61 -9.18 -7.27 -7.28
CA GLU A 61 -9.34 -7.75 -5.90
C GLU A 61 -8.92 -6.66 -4.89
N GLY A 62 -7.80 -5.98 -5.11
CA GLY A 62 -7.36 -4.86 -4.28
C GLY A 62 -8.36 -3.69 -4.24
N ILE A 63 -8.92 -3.32 -5.38
CA ILE A 63 -9.97 -2.27 -5.45
C ILE A 63 -11.20 -2.72 -4.67
N THR A 64 -11.68 -3.95 -4.92
CA THR A 64 -12.93 -4.49 -4.36
C THR A 64 -12.83 -4.75 -2.86
N GLU A 65 -11.76 -5.39 -2.41
CA GLU A 65 -11.64 -5.90 -1.04
C GLU A 65 -10.90 -4.94 -0.10
N THR A 66 -10.01 -4.06 -0.63
CA THR A 66 -9.17 -3.18 0.21
C THR A 66 -9.43 -1.70 -0.01
N TYR A 67 -9.22 -1.16 -1.22
CA TYR A 67 -9.12 0.29 -1.39
C TYR A 67 -10.48 0.97 -1.26
N ILE A 68 -11.55 0.44 -1.85
CA ILE A 68 -12.90 0.98 -1.68
C ILE A 68 -13.40 0.78 -0.24
N PRO A 69 -13.27 -0.41 0.39
CA PRO A 69 -13.64 -0.58 1.80
C PRO A 69 -12.90 0.37 2.75
N LEU A 70 -11.59 0.56 2.60
CA LEU A 70 -10.84 1.54 3.40
C LEU A 70 -11.31 2.97 3.16
N LEU A 71 -11.55 3.35 1.90
CA LEU A 71 -12.09 4.68 1.56
C LEU A 71 -13.43 4.93 2.27
N ARG A 72 -14.34 3.94 2.25
CA ARG A 72 -15.64 3.99 2.95
C ARG A 72 -15.47 4.15 4.47
N VAL A 73 -14.47 3.48 5.06
CA VAL A 73 -14.13 3.65 6.47
C VAL A 73 -13.72 5.10 6.75
N LEU A 74 -12.80 5.66 5.96
CA LEU A 74 -12.34 7.04 6.13
C LEU A 74 -13.47 8.06 5.96
N GLU A 75 -14.35 7.86 4.98
CA GLU A 75 -15.56 8.66 4.78
C GLU A 75 -16.52 8.57 5.98
N GLY A 76 -16.72 7.35 6.50
CA GLY A 76 -17.55 7.12 7.68
C GLY A 76 -17.01 7.84 8.92
N LEU A 77 -15.72 7.71 9.18
CA LEU A 77 -15.05 8.40 10.29
C LEU A 77 -15.21 9.92 10.18
N LYS A 78 -14.96 10.48 8.98
CA LYS A 78 -15.10 11.93 8.74
C LYS A 78 -16.55 12.40 8.90
N ARG A 79 -17.53 11.67 8.35
CA ARG A 79 -18.96 11.96 8.47
C ARG A 79 -19.40 11.99 9.94
N ASP A 80 -18.87 11.07 10.75
CA ASP A 80 -19.22 10.90 12.16
C ASP A 80 -18.40 11.83 13.09
N GLY A 81 -17.58 12.72 12.52
CA GLY A 81 -16.82 13.74 13.27
C GLY A 81 -15.60 13.18 14.02
N ILE A 82 -15.10 12.02 13.64
CA ILE A 82 -13.86 11.44 14.18
C ILE A 82 -12.67 12.12 13.51
N ASP A 83 -11.85 12.85 14.27
CA ASP A 83 -10.61 13.42 13.74
C ASP A 83 -9.49 12.38 13.78
N PHE A 84 -9.48 11.51 12.77
CA PHE A 84 -8.45 10.51 12.59
C PHE A 84 -7.21 11.08 11.90
N LYS A 85 -6.05 10.51 12.20
CA LYS A 85 -4.76 10.80 11.55
C LYS A 85 -4.09 9.49 11.16
N MET A 86 -3.73 9.34 9.90
CA MET A 86 -3.07 8.16 9.36
C MET A 86 -2.09 8.57 8.26
N THR A 87 -0.90 7.99 8.23
CA THR A 87 0.02 8.10 7.09
C THR A 87 -0.20 6.89 6.18
N MET A 88 -0.33 7.09 4.86
CA MET A 88 -0.53 6.01 3.89
C MET A 88 0.49 6.14 2.76
N SER A 89 1.19 5.06 2.46
CA SER A 89 2.02 4.99 1.26
C SER A 89 1.17 4.53 0.08
N MET A 90 1.22 5.27 -1.04
CA MET A 90 0.62 4.86 -2.31
C MET A 90 1.71 4.81 -3.38
N THR A 91 2.00 3.61 -3.87
CA THR A 91 3.10 3.42 -4.83
C THR A 91 2.76 3.96 -6.22
N PRO A 92 3.75 4.47 -6.97
CA PRO A 92 3.51 4.96 -8.32
C PRO A 92 2.89 3.93 -9.28
N PRO A 93 3.26 2.63 -9.26
CA PRO A 93 2.57 1.63 -10.07
C PRO A 93 1.08 1.52 -9.75
N LEU A 94 0.71 1.45 -8.47
CA LEU A 94 -0.69 1.39 -8.06
C LEU A 94 -1.47 2.65 -8.49
N VAL A 95 -0.92 3.84 -8.22
CA VAL A 95 -1.55 5.11 -8.62
C VAL A 95 -1.75 5.18 -10.13
N SER A 96 -0.76 4.73 -10.91
CA SER A 96 -0.86 4.70 -12.38
C SER A 96 -1.95 3.74 -12.86
N MET A 97 -2.05 2.54 -12.27
CA MET A 97 -3.05 1.55 -12.63
C MET A 97 -4.47 1.97 -12.23
N LEU A 98 -4.65 2.59 -11.05
CA LEU A 98 -5.94 3.10 -10.60
C LEU A 98 -6.49 4.24 -11.49
N ARG A 99 -5.61 4.92 -12.23
CA ARG A 99 -5.97 5.99 -13.18
C ARG A 99 -5.95 5.56 -14.65
N ASP A 100 -5.58 4.30 -14.94
CA ASP A 100 -5.54 3.81 -16.32
C ASP A 100 -6.95 3.50 -16.84
N PRO A 101 -7.41 4.15 -17.94
CA PRO A 101 -8.77 3.97 -18.45
C PRO A 101 -9.10 2.54 -18.87
N LEU A 102 -8.10 1.79 -19.40
CA LEU A 102 -8.30 0.38 -19.79
C LEU A 102 -8.57 -0.48 -18.55
N LEU A 103 -7.79 -0.29 -17.48
CA LEU A 103 -7.96 -1.07 -16.25
C LEU A 103 -9.25 -0.67 -15.52
N GLN A 104 -9.66 0.59 -15.57
CA GLN A 104 -10.96 1.04 -15.05
C GLN A 104 -12.14 0.41 -15.79
N GLU A 105 -12.09 0.34 -17.13
CA GLU A 105 -13.12 -0.33 -17.93
C GLU A 105 -13.17 -1.85 -17.63
N ARG A 106 -12.01 -2.49 -17.51
CA ARG A 106 -11.93 -3.91 -17.14
C ARG A 106 -12.43 -4.18 -15.73
N TYR A 107 -12.18 -3.28 -14.80
CA TYR A 107 -12.73 -3.36 -13.46
C TYR A 107 -14.27 -3.24 -13.46
N ASP A 108 -14.85 -2.34 -14.25
CA ASP A 108 -16.31 -2.27 -14.41
C ASP A 108 -16.91 -3.60 -14.88
N GLN A 109 -16.25 -4.25 -15.85
CA GLN A 109 -16.68 -5.57 -16.36
C GLN A 109 -16.50 -6.67 -15.29
N HIS A 110 -15.40 -6.63 -14.53
CA HIS A 110 -15.14 -7.56 -13.43
C HIS A 110 -16.23 -7.43 -12.36
N LEU A 111 -16.52 -6.21 -11.90
CA LEU A 111 -17.53 -5.95 -10.86
C LEU A 111 -18.93 -6.36 -11.34
N ALA A 112 -19.28 -6.07 -12.59
CA ALA A 112 -20.57 -6.51 -13.17
C ALA A 112 -20.73 -8.05 -13.17
N LYS A 113 -19.66 -8.81 -13.43
CA LYS A 113 -19.67 -10.27 -13.33
C LYS A 113 -19.85 -10.76 -11.90
N LEU A 114 -19.24 -10.08 -10.92
CA LEU A 114 -19.43 -10.43 -9.51
C LEU A 114 -20.87 -10.15 -9.06
N GLU A 115 -21.46 -9.02 -9.46
CA GLU A 115 -22.85 -8.68 -9.19
C GLU A 115 -23.81 -9.72 -9.80
N GLU A 116 -23.59 -10.12 -11.07
CA GLU A 116 -24.37 -11.18 -11.72
C GLU A 116 -24.24 -12.52 -10.98
N LEU A 117 -23.02 -12.90 -10.60
CA LEU A 117 -22.76 -14.16 -9.91
C LEU A 117 -23.46 -14.21 -8.55
N VAL A 118 -23.39 -13.14 -7.77
CA VAL A 118 -24.00 -13.13 -6.43
C VAL A 118 -25.52 -13.07 -6.49
N ASP A 119 -26.11 -12.43 -7.52
CA ASP A 119 -27.56 -12.49 -7.79
C ASP A 119 -28.00 -13.90 -8.18
N LYS A 120 -27.18 -14.62 -8.93
CA LYS A 120 -27.40 -16.03 -9.26
C LYS A 120 -27.30 -16.93 -8.02
N GLU A 121 -26.29 -16.67 -7.15
CA GLU A 121 -26.14 -17.36 -5.87
C GLU A 121 -27.35 -17.14 -4.94
N LEU A 122 -27.86 -15.91 -4.87
CA LEU A 122 -29.03 -15.59 -4.07
C LEU A 122 -30.28 -16.40 -4.48
N LYS A 123 -30.46 -16.59 -5.80
CA LYS A 123 -31.56 -17.40 -6.37
C LYS A 123 -31.31 -18.89 -6.18
N HIS A 124 -30.07 -19.35 -6.44
CA HIS A 124 -29.70 -20.75 -6.31
C HIS A 124 -29.87 -21.28 -4.89
N ASN A 125 -29.58 -20.43 -3.90
CA ASN A 125 -29.63 -20.78 -2.47
C ASN A 125 -30.92 -20.31 -1.78
N GLU A 126 -32.01 -20.12 -2.52
CA GLU A 126 -33.29 -19.63 -1.97
C GLU A 126 -33.78 -20.42 -0.75
N HIS A 127 -33.54 -21.71 -0.71
CA HIS A 127 -33.98 -22.62 0.35
C HIS A 127 -32.91 -22.91 1.43
N TYR A 128 -31.67 -22.39 1.26
CA TYR A 128 -30.55 -22.61 2.20
C TYR A 128 -30.33 -21.36 3.05
N GLY A 129 -31.10 -21.24 4.16
CA GLY A 129 -31.21 -20.01 4.95
C GLY A 129 -29.91 -19.27 5.26
N HIS A 130 -28.87 -19.96 5.75
CA HIS A 130 -27.59 -19.31 6.10
C HIS A 130 -26.77 -18.92 4.86
N ILE A 131 -26.69 -19.80 3.85
CA ILE A 131 -25.96 -19.47 2.61
C ILE A 131 -26.67 -18.33 1.87
N ARG A 132 -28.01 -18.31 1.85
CA ARG A 132 -28.78 -17.19 1.31
C ARG A 132 -28.48 -15.88 2.04
N TYR A 133 -28.38 -15.92 3.37
CA TYR A 133 -28.00 -14.76 4.17
C TYR A 133 -26.61 -14.24 3.77
N LEU A 134 -25.64 -15.12 3.54
CA LEU A 134 -24.32 -14.78 3.07
C LEU A 134 -24.32 -14.22 1.64
N ALA A 135 -25.10 -14.83 0.73
CA ALA A 135 -25.27 -14.29 -0.61
C ALA A 135 -25.86 -12.86 -0.57
N GLN A 136 -26.87 -12.62 0.30
CA GLN A 136 -27.43 -11.27 0.51
C GLN A 136 -26.43 -10.29 1.07
N HIS A 137 -25.51 -10.73 1.94
CA HIS A 137 -24.40 -9.90 2.42
C HIS A 137 -23.50 -9.45 1.25
N TYR A 138 -23.10 -10.37 0.34
CA TYR A 138 -22.29 -10.02 -0.82
C TYR A 138 -23.05 -9.13 -1.82
N VAL A 139 -24.35 -9.32 -2.04
CA VAL A 139 -25.17 -8.38 -2.84
C VAL A 139 -25.04 -6.96 -2.28
N SER A 140 -25.21 -6.81 -0.95
CA SER A 140 -25.09 -5.51 -0.30
C SER A 140 -23.67 -4.92 -0.40
N GLU A 141 -22.64 -5.74 -0.24
CA GLU A 141 -21.24 -5.27 -0.33
C GLU A 141 -20.90 -4.83 -1.75
N PHE A 142 -21.21 -5.62 -2.78
CA PHE A 142 -20.91 -5.24 -4.17
C PHE A 142 -21.71 -4.02 -4.62
N GLN A 143 -22.98 -3.89 -4.18
CA GLN A 143 -23.75 -2.67 -4.42
C GLN A 143 -23.07 -1.43 -3.81
N GLN A 144 -22.64 -1.49 -2.57
CA GLN A 144 -21.94 -0.38 -1.90
C GLN A 144 -20.58 -0.06 -2.54
N ILE A 145 -19.87 -1.08 -3.04
CA ILE A 145 -18.64 -0.93 -3.80
C ILE A 145 -18.93 -0.20 -5.11
N ARG A 146 -19.95 -0.63 -5.86
CA ARG A 146 -20.41 0.03 -7.10
C ARG A 146 -20.77 1.49 -6.86
N GLU A 147 -21.61 1.76 -5.87
CA GLU A 147 -22.03 3.13 -5.52
C GLU A 147 -20.83 4.02 -5.17
N THR A 148 -19.82 3.47 -4.47
CA THR A 148 -18.60 4.23 -4.13
C THR A 148 -17.74 4.48 -5.36
N TRP A 149 -17.54 3.47 -6.20
CA TRP A 149 -16.76 3.55 -7.44
C TRP A 149 -17.35 4.59 -8.41
N GLU A 150 -18.66 4.57 -8.62
CA GLU A 150 -19.37 5.53 -9.48
C GLU A 150 -19.36 6.96 -8.89
N ARG A 151 -19.60 7.10 -7.59
CA ARG A 151 -19.59 8.38 -6.89
C ARG A 151 -18.22 9.06 -6.94
N CYS A 152 -17.13 8.28 -6.94
CA CYS A 152 -15.77 8.80 -7.11
C CYS A 152 -15.41 9.05 -8.58
N ASP A 153 -16.32 8.88 -9.51
CA ASP A 153 -16.06 8.97 -10.97
C ASP A 153 -14.87 8.08 -11.38
N ARG A 154 -14.76 6.90 -10.77
CA ARG A 154 -13.66 5.93 -10.97
C ARG A 154 -12.26 6.43 -10.51
N ASP A 155 -12.14 7.67 -10.01
CA ASP A 155 -10.88 8.25 -9.52
C ASP A 155 -10.68 8.02 -8.01
N LEU A 156 -10.27 6.80 -7.63
CA LEU A 156 -9.95 6.48 -6.24
C LEU A 156 -8.75 7.31 -5.73
N VAL A 157 -7.80 7.65 -6.59
CA VAL A 157 -6.65 8.48 -6.22
C VAL A 157 -7.11 9.88 -5.81
N GLY A 158 -8.03 10.47 -6.57
CA GLY A 158 -8.66 11.74 -6.22
C GLY A 158 -9.51 11.66 -4.95
N ALA A 159 -10.18 10.53 -4.72
CA ALA A 159 -10.95 10.31 -3.49
C ALA A 159 -10.04 10.25 -2.25
N PHE A 160 -8.92 9.53 -2.28
CA PHE A 160 -7.92 9.54 -1.20
C PHE A 160 -7.28 10.92 -1.03
N LYS A 161 -7.02 11.64 -2.13
CA LYS A 161 -6.45 12.99 -2.10
C LYS A 161 -7.31 13.98 -1.30
N GLN A 162 -8.65 13.82 -1.27
CA GLN A 162 -9.51 14.67 -0.45
C GLN A 162 -9.19 14.57 1.05
N PHE A 163 -8.74 13.40 1.52
CA PHE A 163 -8.29 13.22 2.92
C PHE A 163 -6.90 13.80 3.15
N LEU A 164 -6.02 13.77 2.13
CA LEU A 164 -4.74 14.49 2.18
C LEU A 164 -4.97 16.01 2.27
N ASP A 165 -5.91 16.55 1.50
CA ASP A 165 -6.22 17.99 1.49
C ASP A 165 -6.91 18.43 2.78
N SER A 166 -7.71 17.57 3.43
CA SER A 166 -8.34 17.84 4.74
C SER A 166 -7.44 17.50 5.93
N ASN A 167 -6.19 17.08 5.69
CA ASN A 167 -5.21 16.73 6.73
C ASN A 167 -5.66 15.59 7.68
N ASN A 168 -6.52 14.69 7.23
CA ASN A 168 -6.83 13.45 7.92
C ASN A 168 -5.87 12.32 7.52
N LEU A 169 -5.40 12.37 6.28
CA LEU A 169 -4.45 11.41 5.73
C LEU A 169 -3.18 12.14 5.28
N GLU A 170 -2.02 11.63 5.63
CA GLU A 170 -0.77 11.96 4.98
C GLU A 170 -0.46 10.90 3.94
N ILE A 171 -0.49 11.23 2.64
CA ILE A 171 -0.05 10.32 1.59
C ILE A 171 1.45 10.52 1.37
N ILE A 172 2.21 9.43 1.35
CA ILE A 172 3.64 9.40 1.03
C ILE A 172 3.90 8.57 -0.21
N THR A 173 5.03 8.81 -0.87
CA THR A 173 5.45 8.02 -2.02
C THR A 173 6.19 6.74 -1.62
N CYS A 174 6.51 5.93 -2.60
CA CYS A 174 7.49 4.86 -2.57
C CYS A 174 8.53 5.10 -3.67
N CYS A 175 9.38 4.14 -4.03
CA CYS A 175 10.21 4.23 -5.23
C CYS A 175 9.41 4.01 -6.51
N ALA A 176 9.91 4.47 -7.65
CA ALA A 176 9.20 4.52 -8.94
C ALA A 176 8.49 3.20 -9.29
N THR A 177 9.18 2.08 -9.20
CA THR A 177 8.63 0.76 -9.47
C THR A 177 8.89 -0.23 -8.34
N HIS A 178 8.95 0.27 -7.10
CA HIS A 178 9.25 -0.56 -5.93
C HIS A 178 10.59 -1.30 -6.01
N GLY A 179 11.60 -0.67 -6.63
CA GLY A 179 12.92 -1.28 -6.81
C GLY A 179 13.65 -1.51 -5.49
N TYR A 180 14.29 -2.68 -5.31
CA TYR A 180 15.01 -3.02 -4.09
C TYR A 180 16.36 -2.28 -4.03
N LEU A 181 16.39 -1.09 -3.42
CA LEU A 181 17.49 -0.14 -3.46
C LEU A 181 18.85 -0.70 -3.00
N PRO A 182 18.96 -1.54 -1.95
CA PRO A 182 20.26 -2.08 -1.51
C PRO A 182 21.01 -2.86 -2.59
N LEU A 183 20.31 -3.54 -3.50
CA LEU A 183 20.92 -4.29 -4.60
C LEU A 183 21.23 -3.44 -5.83
N MET A 184 20.84 -2.16 -5.81
CA MET A 184 21.16 -1.16 -6.84
C MET A 184 22.27 -0.19 -6.40
N LYS A 185 22.72 -0.25 -5.14
CA LYS A 185 23.64 0.75 -4.54
C LYS A 185 24.94 0.99 -5.30
N MET A 186 25.39 0.01 -6.09
CA MET A 186 26.58 0.16 -6.92
C MET A 186 26.38 1.08 -8.13
N TYR A 187 25.13 1.41 -8.46
CA TYR A 187 24.75 2.35 -9.51
C TYR A 187 23.88 3.47 -8.92
N PRO A 188 24.50 4.52 -8.34
CA PRO A 188 23.76 5.62 -7.70
C PRO A 188 22.70 6.24 -8.60
N GLN A 189 22.93 6.30 -9.91
CA GLN A 189 21.98 6.83 -10.89
C GLN A 189 20.68 5.99 -10.96
N ALA A 190 20.78 4.67 -10.81
CA ALA A 190 19.58 3.82 -10.77
C ALA A 190 18.77 4.07 -9.50
N VAL A 191 19.45 4.24 -8.36
CA VAL A 191 18.79 4.59 -7.09
C VAL A 191 18.14 5.96 -7.19
N TRP A 192 18.85 6.94 -7.74
CA TRP A 192 18.33 8.29 -7.98
C TRP A 192 17.10 8.28 -8.88
N ALA A 193 17.14 7.52 -9.99
CA ALA A 193 16.00 7.41 -10.90
C ALA A 193 14.76 6.83 -10.20
N GLN A 194 14.93 5.80 -9.38
CA GLN A 194 13.84 5.23 -8.57
C GLN A 194 13.22 6.25 -7.59
N ILE A 195 14.01 7.14 -7.02
CA ILE A 195 13.54 8.16 -6.07
C ILE A 195 12.94 9.36 -6.80
N GLN A 196 13.67 9.93 -7.77
CA GLN A 196 13.27 11.16 -8.44
C GLN A 196 12.01 11.00 -9.28
N VAL A 197 11.92 9.93 -10.09
CA VAL A 197 10.71 9.62 -10.88
C VAL A 197 9.50 9.43 -9.97
N ALA A 198 9.67 8.81 -8.81
CA ALA A 198 8.58 8.66 -7.84
C ALA A 198 8.11 10.00 -7.26
N CYS A 199 9.04 10.91 -6.92
CA CYS A 199 8.70 12.23 -6.41
C CYS A 199 7.96 13.07 -7.46
N GLU A 200 8.42 13.04 -8.71
CA GLU A 200 7.76 13.73 -9.83
C GLU A 200 6.37 13.16 -10.11
N HIS A 201 6.25 11.84 -10.13
CA HIS A 201 4.95 11.17 -10.28
C HIS A 201 3.98 11.51 -9.14
N TYR A 202 4.47 11.54 -7.90
CA TYR A 202 3.65 11.94 -6.76
C TYR A 202 3.16 13.39 -6.91
N GLU A 203 4.04 14.33 -7.27
CA GLU A 203 3.67 15.74 -7.45
C GLU A 203 2.62 15.92 -8.55
N GLN A 204 2.73 15.19 -9.66
CA GLN A 204 1.75 15.19 -10.76
C GLN A 204 0.37 14.73 -10.29
N ASN A 205 0.30 13.74 -9.41
CA ASN A 205 -0.96 13.15 -8.96
C ASN A 205 -1.59 13.86 -7.76
N PHE A 206 -0.78 14.37 -6.84
CA PHE A 206 -1.25 14.98 -5.58
C PHE A 206 -1.10 16.50 -5.52
N GLY A 207 -0.42 17.14 -6.50
CA GLY A 207 -0.29 18.59 -6.64
C GLY A 207 0.67 19.23 -5.65
N ARG A 208 1.53 18.44 -5.00
CA ARG A 208 2.56 18.89 -4.05
C ARG A 208 3.68 17.85 -3.96
N PRO A 209 4.92 18.23 -3.61
CA PRO A 209 5.99 17.27 -3.42
C PRO A 209 5.72 16.37 -2.19
N PRO A 210 6.14 15.09 -2.23
CA PRO A 210 6.01 14.18 -1.09
C PRO A 210 6.92 14.64 0.06
N LYS A 211 6.50 14.42 1.30
CA LYS A 211 7.32 14.70 2.49
C LYS A 211 8.04 13.47 2.99
N GLY A 212 7.44 12.32 2.84
CA GLY A 212 7.97 11.04 3.27
C GLY A 212 8.01 10.01 2.15
N ILE A 213 8.79 8.97 2.38
CA ILE A 213 8.91 7.82 1.50
C ILE A 213 8.85 6.53 2.29
N TRP A 214 8.07 5.57 1.78
CA TRP A 214 8.22 4.18 2.16
C TRP A 214 9.38 3.61 1.35
N LEU A 215 10.48 3.24 2.01
CA LEU A 215 11.54 2.51 1.31
C LEU A 215 11.02 1.13 0.91
N PRO A 216 11.12 0.72 -0.36
CA PRO A 216 10.71 -0.61 -0.77
C PRO A 216 11.23 -1.67 0.20
N GLU A 217 10.33 -2.52 0.71
CA GLU A 217 10.63 -3.59 1.67
C GLU A 217 11.23 -3.09 3.01
N CYS A 218 10.98 -1.83 3.37
CA CYS A 218 11.64 -1.15 4.49
C CYS A 218 13.17 -1.24 4.42
N ALA A 219 13.72 -1.37 3.21
CA ALA A 219 15.12 -1.68 2.98
C ALA A 219 15.99 -0.42 2.89
N TYR A 220 16.94 -0.34 3.81
CA TYR A 220 17.89 0.75 3.91
C TYR A 220 19.33 0.26 3.76
N TYR A 221 20.19 1.07 3.14
CA TYR A 221 21.64 0.94 3.15
C TYR A 221 22.29 2.31 3.45
N GLU A 222 23.47 2.27 4.05
CA GLU A 222 24.22 3.46 4.47
C GLU A 222 24.57 4.39 3.29
N GLY A 223 24.20 5.67 3.41
CA GLY A 223 24.41 6.70 2.39
C GLY A 223 23.19 7.03 1.54
N LEU A 224 22.13 6.18 1.59
CA LEU A 224 20.87 6.41 0.88
C LEU A 224 20.21 7.75 1.28
N GLU A 225 20.34 8.13 2.54
CA GLU A 225 19.75 9.35 3.11
C GLU A 225 20.21 10.64 2.42
N ARG A 226 21.34 10.64 1.73
CA ARG A 226 21.81 11.80 0.93
C ARG A 226 20.90 12.03 -0.27
N MET A 227 20.61 10.96 -1.01
CA MET A 227 19.70 11.05 -2.16
C MET A 227 18.28 11.41 -1.73
N LEU A 228 17.82 10.91 -0.57
CA LEU A 228 16.52 11.28 -0.02
C LEU A 228 16.47 12.77 0.33
N ALA A 229 17.53 13.32 0.92
CA ALA A 229 17.65 14.75 1.21
C ALA A 229 17.66 15.59 -0.06
N ASP A 230 18.45 15.18 -1.08
CA ASP A 230 18.56 15.86 -2.38
C ASP A 230 17.21 15.86 -3.13
N ALA A 231 16.40 14.81 -2.97
CA ALA A 231 15.04 14.74 -3.49
C ALA A 231 14.01 15.55 -2.66
N GLY A 232 14.43 16.22 -1.58
CA GLY A 232 13.57 17.05 -0.72
C GLY A 232 12.74 16.28 0.29
N LEU A 233 12.97 14.97 0.44
CA LEU A 233 12.25 14.12 1.39
C LEU A 233 12.70 14.42 2.82
N ARG A 234 11.76 14.40 3.76
CA ARG A 234 11.97 14.76 5.17
C ARG A 234 12.13 13.54 6.07
N TYR A 235 11.54 12.41 5.66
CA TYR A 235 11.63 11.18 6.42
C TYR A 235 11.40 9.94 5.56
N PHE A 236 11.81 8.82 6.09
CA PHE A 236 11.56 7.48 5.52
C PHE A 236 11.23 6.47 6.61
N LEU A 237 10.56 5.38 6.20
CA LEU A 237 10.30 4.22 7.05
C LEU A 237 11.35 3.14 6.76
N MET A 238 11.76 2.46 7.82
CA MET A 238 12.68 1.33 7.77
C MET A 238 12.34 0.29 8.85
N ASP A 239 12.92 -0.91 8.75
CA ASP A 239 12.70 -1.90 9.79
C ASP A 239 13.32 -1.50 11.14
N GLY A 240 12.70 -1.94 12.22
CA GLY A 240 13.05 -1.53 13.57
C GLY A 240 14.50 -1.82 13.96
N HIS A 241 15.07 -2.96 13.51
CA HIS A 241 16.45 -3.29 13.86
C HIS A 241 17.47 -2.33 13.21
N GLY A 242 17.16 -1.73 12.07
CA GLY A 242 18.01 -0.72 11.46
C GLY A 242 18.15 0.54 12.32
N VAL A 243 17.09 0.90 13.06
CA VAL A 243 17.13 1.97 14.06
C VAL A 243 17.80 1.48 15.34
N LEU A 244 17.45 0.29 15.86
CA LEU A 244 17.99 -0.25 17.10
C LEU A 244 19.52 -0.42 17.08
N TYR A 245 20.09 -0.71 15.91
CA TYR A 245 21.55 -0.88 15.72
C TYR A 245 22.23 0.35 15.10
N ALA A 246 21.52 1.49 15.01
CA ALA A 246 22.11 2.75 14.55
C ALA A 246 23.27 3.23 15.44
N ARG A 247 24.16 4.05 14.90
CA ARG A 247 25.39 4.53 15.57
C ARG A 247 25.41 6.08 15.60
N PRO A 248 25.61 6.72 16.80
CA PRO A 248 25.58 6.11 18.11
C PRO A 248 24.22 5.46 18.40
N ARG A 249 24.16 4.45 19.27
CA ARG A 249 22.92 3.75 19.58
C ARG A 249 21.84 4.73 20.06
N PRO A 250 20.63 4.74 19.47
CA PRO A 250 19.57 5.63 19.91
C PRO A 250 19.06 5.25 21.30
N ARG A 251 18.80 6.28 22.13
CA ARG A 251 18.40 6.08 23.54
C ARG A 251 17.01 5.43 23.65
N PHE A 252 16.11 5.73 22.69
CA PHE A 252 14.69 5.40 22.80
C PHE A 252 14.25 4.29 21.81
N GLY A 253 15.21 3.55 21.26
CA GLY A 253 14.92 2.47 20.31
C GLY A 253 14.10 2.97 19.11
N THR A 254 13.01 2.27 18.78
CA THR A 254 12.08 2.61 17.69
C THR A 254 10.98 3.60 18.12
N TYR A 255 10.91 3.96 19.39
CA TYR A 255 9.83 4.80 19.96
C TYR A 255 10.08 6.31 19.84
N ALA A 256 11.13 6.70 19.16
CA ALA A 256 11.38 8.04 18.64
C ALA A 256 12.16 7.92 17.34
N PRO A 257 11.89 8.77 16.33
CA PRO A 257 12.68 8.77 15.12
C PRO A 257 14.11 9.21 15.42
N ILE A 258 15.04 8.83 14.55
CA ILE A 258 16.41 9.36 14.57
C ILE A 258 16.60 10.25 13.35
N PHE A 259 17.35 11.34 13.48
CA PHE A 259 17.82 12.09 12.32
C PHE A 259 19.11 11.48 11.78
N THR A 260 19.21 11.39 10.46
CA THR A 260 20.48 11.13 9.79
C THR A 260 21.35 12.40 9.79
N GLU A 261 22.62 12.28 9.40
CA GLU A 261 23.52 13.45 9.27
C GLU A 261 23.02 14.46 8.22
N THR A 262 22.20 14.03 7.27
CA THR A 262 21.57 14.91 6.27
C THR A 262 20.31 15.61 6.74
N GLY A 263 19.85 15.31 7.98
CA GLY A 263 18.62 15.86 8.53
C GLY A 263 17.33 15.14 8.10
N VAL A 264 17.43 14.07 7.32
CA VAL A 264 16.27 13.20 7.02
C VAL A 264 15.98 12.31 8.21
N ALA A 265 14.73 12.22 8.65
CA ALA A 265 14.35 11.39 9.78
C ALA A 265 14.10 9.94 9.36
N ALA A 266 14.55 8.99 10.17
CA ALA A 266 14.25 7.56 10.02
C ALA A 266 13.26 7.12 11.11
N PHE A 267 12.10 6.59 10.72
CA PHE A 267 11.14 5.95 11.60
C PHE A 267 11.31 4.43 11.53
N GLY A 268 11.51 3.81 12.68
CA GLY A 268 11.60 2.36 12.80
C GLY A 268 10.25 1.72 13.08
N ARG A 269 10.01 0.57 12.46
CA ARG A 269 8.82 -0.25 12.71
C ARG A 269 8.78 -0.72 14.17
N ASP A 270 7.64 -0.56 14.84
CA ASP A 270 7.35 -1.24 16.10
C ASP A 270 6.93 -2.68 15.82
N HIS A 271 7.69 -3.63 16.37
CA HIS A 271 7.49 -5.05 16.08
C HIS A 271 6.21 -5.61 16.72
N GLU A 272 5.90 -5.18 17.94
CA GLU A 272 4.75 -5.69 18.70
C GLU A 272 3.43 -5.34 18.01
N SER A 273 3.18 -4.06 17.74
CA SER A 273 1.95 -3.61 17.08
C SER A 273 1.83 -4.17 15.66
N SER A 274 2.95 -4.36 14.95
CA SER A 274 2.95 -4.96 13.63
C SER A 274 2.55 -6.43 13.69
N GLN A 275 3.18 -7.24 14.55
CA GLN A 275 2.93 -8.67 14.64
C GLN A 275 1.49 -9.00 15.07
N GLN A 276 0.91 -8.22 15.98
CA GLN A 276 -0.48 -8.41 16.41
C GLN A 276 -1.49 -8.31 15.27
N VAL A 277 -1.18 -7.57 14.23
CA VAL A 277 -2.10 -7.27 13.11
C VAL A 277 -1.80 -8.12 11.89
N TRP A 278 -0.53 -8.37 11.53
CA TRP A 278 -0.24 -9.09 10.28
C TRP A 278 -0.12 -10.60 10.42
N SER A 279 0.18 -11.13 11.62
CA SER A 279 0.42 -12.56 11.78
C SER A 279 -0.88 -13.37 11.72
N SER A 280 -0.95 -14.33 10.83
CA SER A 280 -2.05 -15.31 10.76
C SER A 280 -1.97 -16.38 11.86
N GLU A 281 -0.82 -16.54 12.53
CA GLU A 281 -0.62 -17.56 13.57
C GLU A 281 -0.89 -17.03 14.98
N VAL A 282 -0.37 -15.82 15.27
CA VAL A 282 -0.41 -15.23 16.62
C VAL A 282 -1.09 -13.86 16.64
N GLY A 283 -1.47 -13.33 15.49
CA GLY A 283 -2.17 -12.06 15.33
C GLY A 283 -3.67 -12.22 15.17
N TYR A 284 -4.35 -11.09 15.04
CA TYR A 284 -5.81 -11.04 14.91
C TYR A 284 -6.35 -11.77 13.67
N PRO A 285 -5.71 -11.68 12.47
CA PRO A 285 -6.28 -12.26 11.24
C PRO A 285 -6.52 -13.77 11.27
N GLY A 286 -5.86 -14.50 12.17
CA GLY A 286 -6.01 -15.94 12.33
C GLY A 286 -7.21 -16.39 13.19
N ASP A 287 -8.08 -15.46 13.63
CA ASP A 287 -9.21 -15.81 14.49
C ASP A 287 -10.20 -16.76 13.78
N PRO A 288 -10.65 -17.84 14.47
CA PRO A 288 -11.56 -18.83 13.91
C PRO A 288 -12.90 -18.30 13.37
N LEU A 289 -13.34 -17.12 13.81
CA LEU A 289 -14.60 -16.51 13.37
C LEU A 289 -14.46 -15.72 12.06
N TYR A 290 -13.25 -15.41 11.65
CA TYR A 290 -13.01 -14.64 10.43
C TYR A 290 -13.16 -15.46 9.16
N ARG A 291 -13.37 -14.77 8.04
CA ARG A 291 -13.59 -15.37 6.73
C ARG A 291 -12.37 -16.19 6.28
N GLU A 292 -12.59 -17.41 5.84
CA GLU A 292 -11.54 -18.27 5.27
C GLU A 292 -11.03 -17.67 3.95
N PHE A 293 -9.71 -17.60 3.80
CA PHE A 293 -9.09 -17.00 2.62
C PHE A 293 -9.10 -17.94 1.41
N TYR A 294 -8.83 -19.23 1.61
CA TYR A 294 -8.59 -20.19 0.52
C TYR A 294 -9.84 -20.86 -0.03
N LYS A 295 -10.95 -20.85 0.70
CA LYS A 295 -12.18 -21.53 0.34
C LYS A 295 -13.14 -20.58 -0.38
N ASP A 296 -13.11 -20.63 -1.72
CA ASP A 296 -13.79 -19.69 -2.61
C ASP A 296 -14.75 -20.39 -3.56
N LEU A 297 -15.89 -19.76 -3.86
CA LEU A 297 -16.92 -20.28 -4.78
C LEU A 297 -16.37 -20.66 -6.15
N GLY A 298 -15.38 -19.93 -6.67
CA GLY A 298 -14.73 -20.21 -7.93
C GLY A 298 -14.08 -21.60 -8.01
N TRP A 299 -13.71 -22.18 -6.87
CA TRP A 299 -13.11 -23.50 -6.77
C TRP A 299 -14.10 -24.59 -6.36
N GLU A 300 -15.14 -24.23 -5.55
CA GLU A 300 -16.07 -25.19 -4.97
C GLU A 300 -17.31 -25.47 -5.83
N ALA A 301 -17.80 -24.46 -6.58
CA ALA A 301 -19.02 -24.60 -7.37
C ALA A 301 -18.86 -25.59 -8.52
N GLU A 302 -19.98 -26.18 -8.96
CA GLU A 302 -20.03 -27.00 -10.17
C GLU A 302 -19.45 -26.24 -11.37
N TYR A 303 -18.66 -26.94 -12.20
CA TYR A 303 -17.88 -26.31 -13.27
C TYR A 303 -18.75 -25.53 -14.28
N ASP A 304 -19.84 -26.14 -14.77
CA ASP A 304 -20.71 -25.47 -15.74
C ASP A 304 -21.45 -24.27 -15.14
N TYR A 305 -21.68 -24.29 -13.82
CA TYR A 305 -22.28 -23.20 -13.10
C TYR A 305 -21.35 -21.99 -13.01
N ILE A 306 -20.07 -22.20 -12.67
CA ILE A 306 -19.09 -21.13 -12.41
C ILE A 306 -18.35 -20.67 -13.68
N LYS A 307 -18.36 -21.47 -14.74
CA LYS A 307 -17.61 -21.24 -15.98
C LYS A 307 -17.77 -19.83 -16.59
N PRO A 308 -18.93 -19.16 -16.57
CA PRO A 308 -19.05 -17.78 -17.09
C PRO A 308 -18.27 -16.74 -16.30
N TYR A 309 -17.88 -17.02 -15.06
CA TYR A 309 -17.30 -16.09 -14.08
C TYR A 309 -15.82 -16.37 -13.77
N ILE A 310 -15.24 -17.39 -14.39
CA ILE A 310 -13.83 -17.76 -14.28
C ILE A 310 -13.03 -17.32 -15.51
N ILE A 311 -11.77 -17.77 -15.62
CA ILE A 311 -10.90 -17.42 -16.75
C ILE A 311 -11.51 -17.90 -18.08
N PRO A 312 -11.46 -17.09 -19.16
CA PRO A 312 -12.08 -17.46 -20.44
C PRO A 312 -11.61 -18.79 -21.04
N ASN A 313 -10.39 -19.25 -20.73
CA ASN A 313 -9.87 -20.56 -21.15
C ASN A 313 -10.43 -21.73 -20.33
N GLY A 314 -11.31 -21.47 -19.36
CA GLY A 314 -11.93 -22.46 -18.48
C GLY A 314 -11.13 -22.80 -17.22
N GLN A 315 -10.01 -22.15 -16.96
CA GLN A 315 -9.27 -22.32 -15.71
C GLN A 315 -10.01 -21.62 -14.56
N ARG A 316 -10.10 -22.28 -13.41
CA ARG A 316 -10.71 -21.71 -12.21
C ARG A 316 -9.88 -20.57 -11.63
N LYS A 317 -10.54 -19.60 -11.02
CA LYS A 317 -9.94 -18.50 -10.26
C LYS A 317 -10.76 -18.21 -9.02
N ASN A 318 -10.23 -17.38 -8.11
CA ASN A 318 -11.02 -16.80 -7.04
C ASN A 318 -12.08 -15.85 -7.59
N THR A 319 -13.24 -15.84 -6.94
CA THR A 319 -14.33 -14.90 -7.21
C THR A 319 -14.49 -13.86 -6.10
N GLY A 320 -13.80 -14.05 -4.96
CA GLY A 320 -14.01 -13.24 -3.76
C GLY A 320 -15.27 -13.61 -2.95
N ILE A 321 -16.16 -14.47 -3.49
CA ILE A 321 -17.35 -14.98 -2.78
C ILE A 321 -16.94 -16.20 -1.97
N LYS A 322 -16.97 -16.08 -0.64
CA LYS A 322 -16.46 -17.08 0.29
C LYS A 322 -17.45 -17.25 1.44
N TYR A 323 -17.96 -18.45 1.60
CA TYR A 323 -19.05 -18.75 2.55
C TYR A 323 -18.59 -19.35 3.87
N HIS A 324 -17.27 -19.53 4.05
CA HIS A 324 -16.75 -20.26 5.20
C HIS A 324 -15.85 -19.36 6.06
N LYS A 325 -15.75 -19.70 7.34
CA LYS A 325 -14.83 -19.11 8.31
C LYS A 325 -13.61 -19.99 8.52
N ILE A 326 -12.57 -19.46 9.16
CA ILE A 326 -11.30 -20.16 9.44
C ILE A 326 -11.54 -21.41 10.29
N THR A 327 -12.50 -21.39 11.23
CA THR A 327 -12.97 -22.56 12.02
C THR A 327 -11.95 -23.17 13.00
N GLY A 328 -10.74 -22.60 13.13
CA GLY A 328 -9.70 -23.11 14.04
C GLY A 328 -8.67 -24.03 13.36
N SER A 329 -7.64 -24.38 14.11
CA SER A 329 -6.51 -25.18 13.65
C SER A 329 -6.84 -26.67 13.64
N GLY A 330 -6.58 -27.38 12.54
CA GLY A 330 -6.53 -28.84 12.49
C GLY A 330 -7.49 -29.56 11.56
N GLY A 331 -8.39 -28.84 10.84
CA GLY A 331 -9.26 -29.40 9.81
C GLY A 331 -8.81 -29.02 8.39
N GLY A 332 -9.18 -29.84 7.39
CA GLY A 332 -9.04 -29.51 5.97
C GLY A 332 -10.04 -28.45 5.52
N LEU A 333 -9.95 -27.99 4.25
CA LEU A 333 -10.93 -27.04 3.70
C LEU A 333 -12.36 -27.61 3.70
N SER A 334 -12.52 -28.94 3.66
CA SER A 334 -13.82 -29.61 3.77
C SER A 334 -14.52 -29.41 5.12
N ASP A 335 -13.76 -29.18 6.17
CA ASP A 335 -14.26 -29.15 7.56
C ASP A 335 -14.62 -27.73 8.04
N LYS A 336 -14.47 -26.74 7.16
CA LYS A 336 -14.75 -25.34 7.48
C LYS A 336 -16.25 -25.10 7.66
N GLU A 337 -16.60 -24.44 8.76
CA GLU A 337 -17.96 -24.03 9.08
C GLU A 337 -18.36 -22.76 8.30
N LEU A 338 -19.68 -22.52 8.21
CA LEU A 338 -20.20 -21.33 7.54
C LEU A 338 -19.78 -20.05 8.28
N TYR A 339 -19.44 -19.04 7.52
CA TYR A 339 -19.08 -17.71 7.97
C TYR A 339 -20.32 -16.96 8.49
N ASP A 340 -20.13 -16.07 9.43
CA ASP A 340 -21.17 -15.16 9.90
C ASP A 340 -20.61 -13.74 10.05
N PRO A 341 -20.96 -12.82 9.13
CA PRO A 341 -20.46 -11.43 9.14
C PRO A 341 -20.76 -10.67 10.43
N TYR A 342 -21.89 -10.98 11.10
CA TYR A 342 -22.25 -10.33 12.36
C TYR A 342 -21.24 -10.66 13.45
N TRP A 343 -20.98 -11.94 13.69
CA TRP A 343 -20.01 -12.37 14.72
C TRP A 343 -18.58 -12.01 14.38
N ALA A 344 -18.22 -12.03 13.11
CA ALA A 344 -16.90 -11.58 12.66
C ALA A 344 -16.70 -10.08 12.91
N ARG A 345 -17.74 -9.27 12.70
CA ARG A 345 -17.70 -7.84 12.98
C ARG A 345 -17.59 -7.54 14.48
N GLU A 346 -18.36 -8.26 15.32
CA GLU A 346 -18.21 -8.15 16.79
C GLU A 346 -16.80 -8.54 17.24
N LYS A 347 -16.21 -9.59 16.64
CA LYS A 347 -14.83 -10.01 16.93
C LYS A 347 -13.81 -8.94 16.47
N ALA A 348 -14.01 -8.30 15.33
CA ALA A 348 -13.17 -7.19 14.90
C ALA A 348 -13.23 -6.01 15.88
N ALA A 349 -14.41 -5.71 16.44
CA ALA A 349 -14.56 -4.69 17.47
C ALA A 349 -13.86 -5.06 18.79
N GLU A 350 -13.89 -6.34 19.18
CA GLU A 350 -13.14 -6.88 20.34
C GLU A 350 -11.63 -6.74 20.13
N HIS A 351 -11.13 -7.18 18.96
CA HIS A 351 -9.71 -7.09 18.62
C HIS A 351 -9.22 -5.63 18.52
N ALA A 352 -10.04 -4.74 17.98
CA ALA A 352 -9.73 -3.31 17.99
C ALA A 352 -9.64 -2.75 19.42
N GLY A 353 -10.53 -3.17 20.33
CA GLY A 353 -10.45 -2.83 21.76
C GLY A 353 -9.18 -3.35 22.42
N ASN A 354 -8.78 -4.58 22.10
CA ASN A 354 -7.52 -5.17 22.58
C ASN A 354 -6.30 -4.41 22.03
N PHE A 355 -6.29 -4.07 20.75
CA PHE A 355 -5.21 -3.27 20.15
C PHE A 355 -5.07 -1.91 20.83
N VAL A 356 -6.17 -1.18 21.01
CA VAL A 356 -6.20 0.13 21.67
C VAL A 356 -5.67 0.01 23.10
N TYR A 357 -6.16 -0.95 23.89
CA TYR A 357 -5.70 -1.21 25.26
C TYR A 357 -4.20 -1.51 25.32
N ASN A 358 -3.68 -2.35 24.42
CA ASN A 358 -2.25 -2.67 24.37
C ASN A 358 -1.41 -1.43 24.04
N ARG A 359 -1.89 -0.54 23.16
CA ARG A 359 -1.19 0.72 22.85
C ARG A 359 -1.23 1.69 24.01
N GLU A 360 -2.32 1.75 24.78
CA GLU A 360 -2.37 2.53 26.01
C GLU A 360 -1.29 2.06 27.00
N ARG A 361 -1.25 0.74 27.30
CA ARG A 361 -0.26 0.19 28.24
C ARG A 361 1.17 0.38 27.76
N GLN A 362 1.42 0.20 26.46
CA GLN A 362 2.74 0.43 25.87
C GLN A 362 3.17 1.90 26.02
N ILE A 363 2.31 2.84 25.66
CA ILE A 363 2.61 4.29 25.74
C ILE A 363 2.80 4.72 27.19
N GLU A 364 1.98 4.28 28.12
CA GLU A 364 2.14 4.59 29.56
C GLU A 364 3.51 4.15 30.06
N HIS A 365 3.90 2.90 29.79
CA HIS A 365 5.22 2.39 30.18
C HIS A 365 6.38 3.17 29.53
N LEU A 366 6.27 3.47 28.24
CA LEU A 366 7.30 4.21 27.52
C LEU A 366 7.44 5.65 28.02
N ALA A 367 6.34 6.32 28.33
CA ALA A 367 6.32 7.70 28.78
C ALA A 367 7.01 7.92 30.15
N GLU A 368 7.17 6.87 30.96
CA GLU A 368 7.95 6.94 32.21
C GLU A 368 9.43 7.27 31.97
N THR A 369 9.97 6.87 30.82
CA THR A 369 11.42 6.93 30.55
C THR A 369 11.81 7.69 29.30
N ILE A 370 10.86 7.92 28.36
CA ILE A 370 11.11 8.55 27.06
C ILE A 370 10.65 10.01 27.06
N GLN A 371 11.56 10.88 26.67
CA GLN A 371 11.31 12.30 26.40
C GLN A 371 12.07 12.70 25.12
N PRO A 372 11.41 13.17 24.05
CA PRO A 372 10.00 13.62 23.92
C PRO A 372 8.97 12.49 24.03
N PRO A 373 7.65 12.79 24.03
CA PRO A 373 6.61 11.76 24.07
C PRO A 373 6.82 10.67 23.02
N PRO A 374 6.71 9.38 23.39
CA PRO A 374 7.00 8.27 22.48
C PRO A 374 6.01 8.20 21.31
N ILE A 375 6.47 7.66 20.19
CA ILE A 375 5.64 7.32 19.04
C ILE A 375 5.77 5.83 18.72
N VAL A 376 4.64 5.14 18.60
CA VAL A 376 4.54 3.76 18.11
C VAL A 376 4.19 3.80 16.63
N VAL A 377 5.12 3.38 15.77
CA VAL A 377 4.93 3.37 14.32
C VAL A 377 4.59 1.97 13.87
N SER A 378 3.40 1.80 13.27
CA SER A 378 2.81 0.52 12.92
C SER A 378 2.62 0.41 11.40
N PRO A 379 3.66 0.01 10.64
CA PRO A 379 3.58 -0.19 9.20
C PRO A 379 2.99 -1.55 8.86
N TYR A 380 2.15 -1.58 7.82
CA TYR A 380 1.45 -2.77 7.30
C TYR A 380 1.31 -2.67 5.78
N ASP A 381 1.19 -3.80 5.08
CA ASP A 381 0.63 -3.78 3.74
C ASP A 381 -0.87 -3.41 3.83
N ALA A 382 -1.32 -2.50 2.97
CA ALA A 382 -2.72 -2.06 2.98
C ALA A 382 -3.66 -3.20 2.58
N GLU A 383 -3.21 -4.08 1.68
CA GLU A 383 -3.96 -5.23 1.16
C GLU A 383 -4.22 -6.29 2.24
N LEU A 384 -3.50 -6.23 3.37
CA LEU A 384 -3.86 -6.98 4.57
C LEU A 384 -5.29 -6.66 5.01
N PHE A 385 -5.67 -5.38 4.98
CA PHE A 385 -6.99 -4.92 5.42
C PHE A 385 -8.03 -5.03 4.30
N GLY A 386 -8.65 -6.20 4.19
CA GLY A 386 -9.72 -6.51 3.27
C GLY A 386 -9.43 -7.69 2.36
N HIS A 387 -8.30 -7.70 1.64
CA HIS A 387 -7.98 -8.81 0.75
C HIS A 387 -7.53 -10.06 1.51
N TRP A 388 -6.47 -9.96 2.33
CA TRP A 388 -5.99 -11.10 3.11
C TRP A 388 -6.78 -11.31 4.41
N TRP A 389 -7.25 -10.24 5.02
CA TRP A 389 -8.09 -10.22 6.20
C TRP A 389 -9.35 -9.42 5.92
N TYR A 390 -10.43 -10.10 5.53
CA TYR A 390 -11.68 -9.48 5.08
C TYR A 390 -12.27 -8.49 6.10
N GLU A 391 -12.13 -8.75 7.37
CA GLU A 391 -12.60 -7.91 8.47
C GLU A 391 -11.67 -6.75 8.80
N GLY A 392 -10.53 -6.66 8.13
CA GLY A 392 -9.53 -5.61 8.34
C GLY A 392 -10.07 -4.19 8.26
N PRO A 393 -10.92 -3.81 7.30
CA PRO A 393 -11.54 -2.48 7.26
C PRO A 393 -12.41 -2.19 8.48
N TRP A 394 -13.18 -3.16 8.99
CA TRP A 394 -13.97 -3.00 10.22
C TRP A 394 -13.07 -2.82 11.44
N PHE A 395 -11.98 -3.58 11.51
CA PHE A 395 -10.98 -3.41 12.57
C PHE A 395 -10.40 -1.98 12.57
N ILE A 396 -10.00 -1.45 11.41
CA ILE A 396 -9.48 -0.08 11.28
C ILE A 396 -10.52 0.95 11.73
N ASP A 397 -11.78 0.82 11.28
CA ASP A 397 -12.88 1.70 11.71
C ASP A 397 -13.02 1.72 13.24
N TYR A 398 -13.06 0.53 13.87
CA TYR A 398 -13.17 0.42 15.32
C TYR A 398 -11.91 0.91 16.06
N VAL A 399 -10.71 0.69 15.52
CA VAL A 399 -9.48 1.22 16.13
C VAL A 399 -9.53 2.75 16.20
N PHE A 400 -9.91 3.44 15.12
CA PHE A 400 -10.02 4.90 15.14
C PHE A 400 -11.13 5.40 16.05
N ARG A 401 -12.34 4.77 16.02
CA ARG A 401 -13.45 5.14 16.90
C ARG A 401 -13.12 4.96 18.37
N LYS A 402 -12.57 3.80 18.73
CA LYS A 402 -12.17 3.52 20.12
C LYS A 402 -11.01 4.42 20.56
N SER A 403 -10.02 4.65 19.71
CA SER A 403 -8.94 5.59 20.02
C SER A 403 -9.46 7.01 20.24
N TRP A 404 -10.52 7.41 19.54
CA TRP A 404 -11.14 8.72 19.71
C TRP A 404 -12.01 8.83 20.96
N HIS A 405 -12.84 7.83 21.28
CA HIS A 405 -13.85 7.90 22.31
C HIS A 405 -13.42 7.30 23.65
N ASP A 406 -12.69 6.19 23.64
CA ASP A 406 -12.56 5.29 24.80
C ASP A 406 -11.27 5.54 25.60
N GLN A 407 -10.28 6.28 25.07
CA GLN A 407 -9.00 6.50 25.71
C GLN A 407 -8.53 7.97 25.59
N LYS A 408 -7.49 8.34 26.39
CA LYS A 408 -6.83 9.66 26.41
C LYS A 408 -5.33 9.57 26.57
N THR A 409 -4.78 8.36 26.56
CA THR A 409 -3.36 8.09 26.80
C THR A 409 -2.50 8.53 25.63
N TYR A 410 -2.98 8.35 24.39
CA TYR A 410 -2.25 8.70 23.19
C TYR A 410 -3.11 9.41 22.14
N GLU A 411 -2.45 10.08 21.20
CA GLU A 411 -3.07 10.63 19.99
C GLU A 411 -2.67 9.79 18.77
N MET A 412 -3.60 9.59 17.84
CA MET A 412 -3.26 9.17 16.47
C MET A 412 -2.59 10.34 15.75
N THR A 413 -1.52 10.08 15.02
CA THR A 413 -0.75 11.15 14.37
C THR A 413 -0.20 10.76 13.00
N HIS A 414 0.08 11.76 12.17
CA HIS A 414 0.94 11.60 11.00
C HIS A 414 2.42 11.61 11.43
N LEU A 415 3.27 10.95 10.66
CA LEU A 415 4.71 10.96 10.92
C LEU A 415 5.31 12.36 10.79
N VAL A 416 4.88 13.12 9.78
CA VAL A 416 5.34 14.51 9.61
C VAL A 416 4.86 15.43 10.72
N ASP A 417 3.67 15.23 11.27
CA ASP A 417 3.16 16.06 12.36
C ASP A 417 3.89 15.79 13.67
N TYR A 418 4.30 14.52 13.91
CA TYR A 418 5.19 14.23 15.03
C TYR A 418 6.52 14.98 14.91
N LEU A 419 7.15 15.00 13.74
CA LEU A 419 8.39 15.76 13.53
C LEU A 419 8.22 17.27 13.72
N ARG A 420 7.07 17.83 13.36
CA ARG A 420 6.76 19.25 13.60
C ARG A 420 6.59 19.57 15.09
N LYS A 421 5.90 18.67 15.83
CA LYS A 421 5.70 18.82 17.29
C LYS A 421 7.00 18.58 18.06
N HIS A 422 7.85 17.67 17.58
CA HIS A 422 9.08 17.22 18.23
C HIS A 422 10.29 17.33 17.29
N PRO A 423 10.75 18.54 16.94
CA PRO A 423 11.77 18.76 15.90
C PRO A 423 13.20 18.40 16.35
N THR A 424 13.40 18.11 17.63
CA THR A 424 14.73 17.74 18.16
C THR A 424 14.80 16.26 18.42
N GLN A 425 15.60 15.55 17.61
CA GLN A 425 15.81 14.11 17.69
C GLN A 425 17.30 13.77 17.72
N LYS A 426 17.63 12.56 18.15
CA LYS A 426 19.02 12.08 18.15
C LYS A 426 19.55 11.93 16.74
N VAL A 427 20.71 12.48 16.44
CA VAL A 427 21.42 12.23 15.18
C VAL A 427 22.15 10.90 15.31
N CYS A 428 21.83 9.97 14.42
CA CYS A 428 22.42 8.62 14.34
C CYS A 428 22.55 8.21 12.88
N LYS A 429 23.47 7.30 12.62
CA LYS A 429 23.63 6.63 11.35
C LYS A 429 22.86 5.31 11.38
N PRO A 430 21.77 5.14 10.63
CA PRO A 430 21.00 3.91 10.64
C PRO A 430 21.83 2.73 10.14
N SER A 431 21.51 1.51 10.61
CA SER A 431 22.12 0.28 10.11
C SER A 431 21.36 -0.27 8.92
N GLN A 432 22.07 -0.98 8.04
CA GLN A 432 21.46 -1.69 6.92
C GLN A 432 20.40 -2.67 7.45
N SER A 433 19.23 -2.69 6.81
CA SER A 433 18.08 -3.48 7.23
C SER A 433 17.06 -3.65 6.11
N SER A 434 16.18 -4.63 6.25
CA SER A 434 14.92 -4.75 5.54
C SER A 434 13.90 -5.46 6.44
N TRP A 435 12.63 -5.53 6.05
CA TRP A 435 11.65 -6.33 6.79
C TRP A 435 11.54 -7.78 6.31
N GLY A 436 12.38 -8.16 5.34
CA GLY A 436 12.46 -9.52 4.82
C GLY A 436 13.03 -10.54 5.80
N TYR A 437 13.12 -11.78 5.37
CA TYR A 437 13.63 -12.89 6.18
C TYR A 437 15.01 -12.58 6.75
N LYS A 438 15.18 -12.80 8.04
CA LYS A 438 16.37 -12.45 8.83
C LYS A 438 16.73 -10.97 8.85
N GLY A 439 15.88 -10.08 8.31
CA GLY A 439 16.10 -8.65 8.32
C GLY A 439 17.01 -8.11 7.19
N PHE A 440 17.31 -8.91 6.16
CA PHE A 440 18.20 -8.54 5.07
C PHE A 440 17.64 -8.93 3.70
N HIS A 441 18.45 -9.52 2.79
CA HIS A 441 18.16 -9.59 1.36
C HIS A 441 17.64 -10.94 0.87
N GLU A 442 17.45 -11.92 1.72
CA GLU A 442 17.27 -13.33 1.37
C GLU A 442 16.08 -13.60 0.43
N TYR A 443 15.00 -12.80 0.51
CA TYR A 443 13.88 -12.92 -0.45
C TYR A 443 14.25 -12.43 -1.84
N TRP A 444 15.09 -11.39 -1.94
CA TRP A 444 15.39 -10.71 -3.21
C TRP A 444 16.73 -11.16 -3.82
N LEU A 445 17.57 -11.88 -3.09
CA LEU A 445 18.84 -12.42 -3.58
C LEU A 445 19.06 -13.83 -3.05
N ASN A 446 18.74 -14.83 -3.87
CA ASN A 446 18.91 -16.24 -3.59
C ASN A 446 19.00 -17.06 -4.90
N GLU A 447 19.09 -18.39 -4.82
CA GLU A 447 19.25 -19.26 -5.99
C GLU A 447 18.12 -19.13 -7.03
N ALA A 448 16.88 -18.80 -6.61
CA ALA A 448 15.74 -18.68 -7.51
C ALA A 448 15.78 -17.39 -8.36
N ASN A 449 16.40 -16.33 -7.88
CA ASN A 449 16.32 -14.99 -8.48
C ASN A 449 17.68 -14.32 -8.76
N ALA A 450 18.80 -14.85 -8.28
CA ALA A 450 20.12 -14.22 -8.47
C ALA A 450 20.50 -14.00 -9.95
N TRP A 451 19.95 -14.80 -10.85
CA TRP A 451 20.21 -14.72 -12.29
C TRP A 451 19.76 -13.39 -12.92
N ILE A 452 18.81 -12.66 -12.31
CA ILE A 452 18.32 -11.40 -12.89
C ILE A 452 19.34 -10.25 -12.77
N TYR A 453 20.14 -10.23 -11.69
CA TYR A 453 20.98 -9.08 -11.34
C TYR A 453 22.10 -8.77 -12.35
N PRO A 454 22.85 -9.74 -12.91
CA PRO A 454 23.81 -9.42 -13.98
C PRO A 454 23.19 -8.70 -15.17
N HIS A 455 21.94 -9.06 -15.51
CA HIS A 455 21.22 -8.43 -16.62
C HIS A 455 20.71 -7.03 -16.23
N LEU A 456 20.19 -6.85 -15.02
CA LEU A 456 19.76 -5.53 -14.52
C LEU A 456 20.95 -4.57 -14.41
N HIS A 457 22.09 -5.04 -13.92
CA HIS A 457 23.31 -4.23 -13.83
C HIS A 457 23.80 -3.81 -15.21
N LYS A 458 23.83 -4.75 -16.17
CA LYS A 458 24.25 -4.42 -17.54
C LYS A 458 23.27 -3.45 -18.23
N ALA A 459 21.97 -3.62 -18.02
CA ALA A 459 20.98 -2.68 -18.53
C ALA A 459 21.13 -1.29 -17.87
N THR A 460 21.44 -1.24 -16.57
CA THR A 460 21.73 0.03 -15.88
C THR A 460 22.94 0.76 -16.46
N GLU A 461 24.06 0.06 -16.70
CA GLU A 461 25.24 0.65 -17.35
C GLU A 461 24.90 1.24 -18.73
N ARG A 462 24.14 0.50 -19.54
CA ARG A 462 23.66 0.95 -20.85
C ARG A 462 22.73 2.16 -20.74
N MET A 463 21.84 2.18 -19.74
CA MET A 463 20.94 3.32 -19.53
C MET A 463 21.70 4.57 -19.08
N MET A 464 22.73 4.43 -18.25
CA MET A 464 23.62 5.54 -17.87
C MET A 464 24.36 6.12 -19.08
N GLU A 465 24.79 5.28 -20.02
CA GLU A 465 25.33 5.72 -21.31
C GLU A 465 24.28 6.51 -22.11
N LEU A 466 23.06 5.96 -22.27
CA LEU A 466 21.96 6.66 -22.95
C LEU A 466 21.56 7.96 -22.24
N GLY A 467 21.67 8.02 -20.91
CA GLY A 467 21.35 9.20 -20.12
C GLY A 467 22.16 10.45 -20.51
N THR A 468 23.35 10.29 -21.08
CA THR A 468 24.21 11.38 -21.54
C THR A 468 23.96 11.77 -22.99
N ARG A 469 23.19 11.00 -23.75
CA ARG A 469 22.93 11.25 -25.17
C ARG A 469 22.01 12.45 -25.35
N GLU A 470 22.26 13.27 -26.34
CA GLU A 470 21.32 14.29 -26.81
C GLU A 470 20.54 13.72 -28.01
N PRO A 471 19.21 13.68 -27.94
CA PRO A 471 18.37 13.06 -28.98
C PRO A 471 18.44 13.91 -30.27
N ALA A 472 18.48 13.23 -31.40
CA ALA A 472 18.51 13.88 -32.70
C ALA A 472 17.12 14.44 -33.08
N ASP A 473 16.05 13.79 -32.62
CA ASP A 473 14.67 14.13 -32.92
C ASP A 473 13.69 13.63 -31.84
N ASP A 474 12.40 13.86 -32.04
CA ASP A 474 11.34 13.45 -31.14
C ASP A 474 11.18 11.91 -31.05
N LEU A 475 11.50 11.17 -32.11
CA LEU A 475 11.42 9.71 -32.11
C LEU A 475 12.50 9.13 -31.19
N GLU A 476 13.71 9.63 -31.29
CA GLU A 476 14.80 9.23 -30.40
C GLU A 476 14.54 9.64 -28.95
N TRP A 477 13.96 10.84 -28.72
CA TRP A 477 13.53 11.26 -27.39
C TRP A 477 12.54 10.26 -26.77
N LYS A 478 11.53 9.84 -27.52
CA LYS A 478 10.54 8.83 -27.06
C LYS A 478 11.20 7.48 -26.77
N ALA A 479 12.08 7.01 -27.65
CA ALA A 479 12.80 5.75 -27.46
C ALA A 479 13.69 5.76 -26.21
N LEU A 480 14.39 6.85 -25.93
CA LEU A 480 15.20 7.04 -24.72
C LEU A 480 14.35 7.01 -23.46
N ASN A 481 13.20 7.67 -23.47
CA ASN A 481 12.25 7.63 -22.34
C ASN A 481 11.63 6.25 -22.15
N GLN A 482 11.31 5.54 -23.23
CA GLN A 482 10.80 4.18 -23.13
C GLN A 482 11.87 3.22 -22.59
N ALA A 483 13.12 3.36 -22.97
CA ALA A 483 14.21 2.57 -22.40
C ALA A 483 14.31 2.78 -20.88
N ALA A 484 14.17 4.02 -20.40
CA ALA A 484 14.15 4.31 -18.97
C ALA A 484 12.96 3.63 -18.26
N ARG A 485 11.74 3.63 -18.85
CA ARG A 485 10.56 2.91 -18.29
C ARG A 485 10.80 1.42 -18.19
N GLU A 486 11.30 0.80 -19.26
CA GLU A 486 11.55 -0.64 -19.29
C GLU A 486 12.56 -1.05 -18.22
N LEU A 487 13.62 -0.26 -18.01
CA LEU A 487 14.59 -0.54 -16.94
C LEU A 487 13.96 -0.41 -15.55
N LEU A 488 13.20 0.66 -15.30
CA LEU A 488 12.50 0.83 -14.02
C LEU A 488 11.55 -0.33 -13.74
N LEU A 489 10.76 -0.76 -14.73
CA LEU A 489 9.84 -1.90 -14.60
C LEU A 489 10.56 -3.24 -14.39
N ALA A 490 11.71 -3.43 -15.04
CA ALA A 490 12.55 -4.61 -14.82
C ALA A 490 13.11 -4.68 -13.38
N GLN A 491 13.32 -3.52 -12.74
CA GLN A 491 13.92 -3.39 -11.41
C GLN A 491 12.93 -3.58 -10.24
N SER A 492 11.62 -3.79 -10.50
CA SER A 492 10.65 -4.04 -9.43
C SER A 492 11.07 -5.20 -8.54
N SER A 493 11.03 -4.99 -7.20
CA SER A 493 11.38 -6.02 -6.22
C SER A 493 10.40 -7.19 -6.25
N ASP A 494 9.17 -6.96 -6.71
CA ASP A 494 8.11 -7.96 -6.81
C ASP A 494 8.53 -9.18 -7.62
N TRP A 495 9.26 -8.97 -8.72
CA TRP A 495 9.68 -10.10 -9.56
C TRP A 495 10.60 -11.04 -8.82
N ALA A 496 11.59 -10.53 -8.11
CA ALA A 496 12.50 -11.35 -7.31
C ALA A 496 11.77 -12.01 -6.14
N PHE A 497 10.85 -11.30 -5.48
CA PHE A 497 10.03 -11.83 -4.39
C PHE A 497 9.14 -12.99 -4.86
N ILE A 498 8.39 -12.81 -5.95
CA ILE A 498 7.51 -13.84 -6.54
C ILE A 498 8.33 -15.08 -6.96
N MET A 499 9.53 -14.89 -7.55
CA MET A 499 10.41 -16.00 -7.89
C MET A 499 10.85 -16.79 -6.65
N CYS A 500 11.09 -16.11 -5.53
CA CYS A 500 11.49 -16.74 -4.27
C CYS A 500 10.34 -17.47 -3.57
N THR A 501 9.14 -16.85 -3.53
CA THR A 501 7.97 -17.39 -2.82
C THR A 501 7.24 -18.49 -3.60
N GLY A 502 7.44 -18.57 -4.90
CA GLY A 502 6.94 -19.67 -5.74
C GLY A 502 5.51 -19.51 -6.24
N THR A 503 4.83 -18.38 -5.97
CA THR A 503 3.39 -18.24 -6.26
C THR A 503 3.06 -18.12 -7.75
N MET A 504 3.71 -17.21 -8.48
CA MET A 504 3.47 -16.93 -9.91
C MET A 504 4.79 -16.81 -10.69
N VAL A 505 5.73 -17.70 -10.42
CA VAL A 505 7.10 -17.68 -10.98
C VAL A 505 7.15 -17.50 -12.50
N PRO A 506 6.34 -18.23 -13.32
CA PRO A 506 6.37 -18.05 -14.77
C PRO A 506 6.05 -16.61 -15.22
N TYR A 507 5.16 -15.94 -14.51
CA TYR A 507 4.81 -14.54 -14.78
C TYR A 507 5.97 -13.60 -14.45
N ALA A 508 6.52 -13.68 -13.24
CA ALA A 508 7.64 -12.84 -12.83
C ALA A 508 8.86 -12.98 -13.75
N VAL A 509 9.20 -14.23 -14.14
CA VAL A 509 10.26 -14.51 -15.11
C VAL A 509 9.95 -13.89 -16.47
N ARG A 510 8.71 -14.04 -16.97
CA ARG A 510 8.27 -13.45 -18.24
C ARG A 510 8.36 -11.93 -18.20
N ARG A 511 7.86 -11.27 -17.13
CA ARG A 511 7.90 -9.80 -16.97
C ARG A 511 9.35 -9.30 -17.00
N THR A 512 10.22 -9.85 -16.14
CA THR A 512 11.64 -9.47 -16.08
C THR A 512 12.32 -9.61 -17.45
N ARG A 513 12.12 -10.76 -18.15
CA ARG A 513 12.69 -10.99 -19.47
C ARG A 513 12.13 -10.03 -20.52
N SER A 514 10.84 -9.79 -20.54
CA SER A 514 10.20 -8.89 -21.51
C SER A 514 10.72 -7.47 -21.38
N HIS A 515 10.79 -6.93 -20.17
CA HIS A 515 11.33 -5.58 -19.94
C HIS A 515 12.81 -5.49 -20.32
N LEU A 516 13.64 -6.46 -19.96
CA LEU A 516 15.05 -6.49 -20.35
C LEU A 516 15.24 -6.66 -21.85
N MET A 517 14.40 -7.44 -22.53
CA MET A 517 14.44 -7.60 -24.00
C MET A 517 14.05 -6.29 -24.70
N ARG A 518 12.95 -5.63 -24.27
CA ARG A 518 12.51 -4.34 -24.82
C ARG A 518 13.56 -3.26 -24.58
N PHE A 519 14.12 -3.19 -23.37
CA PHE A 519 15.22 -2.29 -23.06
C PHE A 519 16.42 -2.51 -23.99
N ASN A 520 16.88 -3.74 -24.14
CA ASN A 520 18.03 -4.04 -24.97
C ASN A 520 17.77 -3.74 -26.47
N GLN A 521 16.57 -4.03 -26.96
CA GLN A 521 16.18 -3.68 -28.32
C GLN A 521 16.25 -2.16 -28.53
N LEU A 522 15.64 -1.39 -27.62
CA LEU A 522 15.70 0.10 -27.66
C LEU A 522 17.14 0.59 -27.62
N TYR A 523 17.99 0.04 -26.75
CA TYR A 523 19.39 0.42 -26.68
C TYR A 523 20.11 0.19 -28.01
N GLU A 524 19.97 -0.99 -28.64
CA GLU A 524 20.62 -1.31 -29.91
C GLU A 524 20.07 -0.44 -31.06
N ASP A 525 18.74 -0.24 -31.12
CA ASP A 525 18.09 0.58 -32.15
C ASP A 525 18.54 2.05 -32.07
N ILE A 526 18.61 2.61 -30.85
CA ILE A 526 19.12 3.98 -30.61
C ILE A 526 20.60 4.07 -31.01
N LYS A 527 21.41 3.08 -30.67
CA LYS A 527 22.86 3.09 -31.02
C LYS A 527 23.12 2.96 -32.52
N GLN A 528 22.21 2.34 -33.26
CA GLN A 528 22.32 2.11 -34.69
C GLN A 528 21.56 3.14 -35.54
N ASP A 529 20.86 4.09 -34.88
CA ASP A 529 19.93 5.05 -35.49
C ASP A 529 18.85 4.34 -36.37
N LYS A 530 18.28 3.25 -35.87
CA LYS A 530 17.32 2.37 -36.57
C LYS A 530 16.05 2.13 -35.74
N ILE A 531 15.51 3.18 -35.15
CA ILE A 531 14.31 3.06 -34.30
C ILE A 531 13.08 2.76 -35.18
N ASP A 532 12.44 1.62 -34.92
CA ASP A 532 11.15 1.28 -35.52
C ASP A 532 10.03 2.01 -34.75
N SER A 533 9.46 3.03 -35.37
CA SER A 533 8.41 3.85 -34.77
C SER A 533 7.13 3.05 -34.46
N GLY A 534 6.76 2.09 -35.31
CA GLY A 534 5.55 1.27 -35.08
C GLY A 534 5.73 0.26 -33.95
N TRP A 535 6.93 -0.27 -33.77
CA TRP A 535 7.24 -1.12 -32.63
C TRP A 535 7.34 -0.29 -31.34
N LEU A 536 7.96 0.88 -31.37
CA LEU A 536 8.04 1.79 -30.23
C LEU A 536 6.65 2.18 -29.73
N GLU A 537 5.73 2.57 -30.60
CA GLU A 537 4.35 2.91 -30.25
C GLU A 537 3.62 1.73 -29.56
N LYS A 538 3.85 0.51 -30.01
CA LYS A 538 3.30 -0.69 -29.33
C LYS A 538 3.87 -0.86 -27.93
N VAL A 539 5.17 -0.68 -27.74
CA VAL A 539 5.81 -0.80 -26.42
C VAL A 539 5.36 0.32 -25.49
N GLU A 540 5.27 1.57 -25.97
CA GLU A 540 4.72 2.69 -25.19
C GLU A 540 3.27 2.45 -24.76
N ASN A 541 2.45 1.81 -25.60
CA ASN A 541 1.09 1.47 -25.25
C ASN A 541 1.02 0.34 -24.20
N ILE A 542 1.94 -0.63 -24.22
CA ILE A 542 1.95 -1.72 -23.24
C ILE A 542 2.41 -1.20 -21.87
N ASP A 543 3.55 -0.51 -21.83
CA ASP A 543 4.19 -0.03 -20.61
C ASP A 543 4.15 1.50 -20.56
N ASN A 544 2.93 2.04 -20.34
CA ASN A 544 2.61 3.47 -20.39
C ASN A 544 2.85 4.23 -19.06
N ILE A 545 3.40 3.57 -18.07
CA ILE A 545 3.71 4.18 -16.77
C ILE A 545 4.66 5.39 -16.92
N PHE A 546 4.55 6.40 -16.08
CA PHE A 546 5.38 7.61 -16.12
C PHE A 546 5.38 8.33 -17.47
N PRO A 547 4.22 8.85 -17.94
CA PRO A 547 4.12 9.46 -19.26
C PRO A 547 5.07 10.66 -19.45
N ASN A 548 5.46 11.32 -18.37
CA ASN A 548 6.34 12.50 -18.38
C ASN A 548 7.79 12.17 -17.97
N ILE A 549 8.20 10.91 -17.99
CA ILE A 549 9.56 10.52 -17.62
C ILE A 549 10.60 11.23 -18.49
N ASN A 550 11.70 11.63 -17.87
CA ASN A 550 12.87 12.16 -18.55
C ASN A 550 14.06 11.21 -18.33
N TYR A 551 14.49 10.51 -19.36
CA TYR A 551 15.61 9.56 -19.34
C TYR A 551 16.90 10.16 -18.78
N ARG A 552 17.06 11.50 -18.82
CA ARG A 552 18.21 12.21 -18.27
C ARG A 552 18.38 12.08 -16.76
N VAL A 553 17.37 11.52 -16.07
CA VAL A 553 17.48 11.15 -14.66
C VAL A 553 18.62 10.15 -14.40
N TYR A 554 19.09 9.43 -15.43
CA TYR A 554 20.25 8.52 -15.38
C TYR A 554 21.59 9.17 -15.69
N ARG A 555 21.67 10.48 -15.88
CA ARG A 555 22.94 11.19 -16.04
C ARG A 555 23.84 11.04 -14.82
N PRO A 556 25.17 11.18 -14.96
CA PRO A 556 26.07 11.23 -13.80
C PRO A 556 25.59 12.28 -12.77
N LEU A 557 25.61 11.89 -11.51
CA LEU A 557 25.22 12.72 -10.37
C LEU A 557 26.34 13.70 -10.02
#